data_a322d9b64b9c34b56603d12a67981d0c
#
_entry.id   a322d9b64b9c34b56603d12a67981d0c
#
_cell.length_a   1.000
_cell.length_b   1.000
_cell.length_c   1.000
_cell.angle_alpha   90.00
_cell.angle_beta   90.00
_cell.angle_gamma   90.00
#
_symmetry.space_group_name_H-M   'P 1'
#
loop_
_entity.id
_entity.type
_entity.pdbx_description
1 polymer ?
#
loop_
_entity_poly.entity_id
_entity_poly.type
_entity_poly.pdbx_seq_one_letter_code
_entity_poly.pdbx_strand_id
1 'polypeptide(L)'
;MKIAFISTRGIPNNYGGFEQFAEYISVGLVRRGHEVVVYSPHFHPYREPDYKGVRIKHIYSPEKWMGSSVGSFFYDFLSLRDALKKEKFDIIYEAGYTSIVPAYIWFNVKRIKYPLFTTNMDGLEYKRTKFNKWVQKFVFWEERMAVKHSHYLIADNMGIRDYYKEKYGKESKFLAYGADVHEDYDVDVLKEYGLEAGGYFIVVARLEPENNLFMAIEGYLASNQYGKHPLVVVGKTNTPYGKYLMERYGRDRNIRFVGGIYDFRKLNSIRHYSYAYFHGHSVGGTNPSLLEAMASGCFILAHDNIFNRAVLGENALYYGSTDAATEMLDGIDQAVSAHKKEYTERNLEVIRRDYSWEKLVDEHEEYFKWMLSQRKGG
;
A
#
# COMPACT_ATOMS: atom_id res chain seq x y z
N MET A 1 20.59 6.96 -15.54
CA MET A 1 20.47 7.72 -14.26
C MET A 1 20.91 6.82 -13.13
N LYS A 2 21.42 7.42 -12.05
CA LYS A 2 21.71 6.71 -10.79
C LYS A 2 20.71 7.16 -9.72
N ILE A 3 19.93 6.20 -9.21
CA ILE A 3 18.76 6.48 -8.37
C ILE A 3 18.91 5.75 -7.04
N ALA A 4 18.64 6.44 -5.93
CA ALA A 4 18.55 5.84 -4.61
C ALA A 4 17.09 5.77 -4.16
N PHE A 5 16.67 4.62 -3.61
CA PHE A 5 15.42 4.46 -2.86
C PHE A 5 15.75 4.38 -1.37
N ILE A 6 15.22 5.29 -0.57
CA ILE A 6 15.42 5.34 0.88
C ILE A 6 14.09 5.31 1.62
N SER A 7 14.12 5.14 2.94
CA SER A 7 12.94 5.02 3.82
C SER A 7 12.03 3.85 3.51
N THR A 8 12.59 2.77 2.98
CA THR A 8 11.93 1.47 2.85
C THR A 8 12.47 0.50 3.88
N ARG A 9 11.75 -0.60 4.12
CA ARG A 9 12.28 -1.71 4.90
C ARG A 9 13.08 -2.70 4.07
N GLY A 10 13.47 -2.31 2.85
CA GLY A 10 14.33 -3.04 1.94
C GLY A 10 13.61 -3.98 0.98
N ILE A 11 14.40 -4.55 0.08
CA ILE A 11 13.97 -5.54 -0.90
C ILE A 11 14.82 -6.82 -0.78
N PRO A 12 14.31 -8.02 -1.22
CA PRO A 12 12.95 -8.29 -1.70
C PRO A 12 11.88 -8.07 -0.63
N ASN A 13 10.65 -7.80 -1.06
CA ASN A 13 9.54 -7.49 -0.16
C ASN A 13 9.29 -8.60 0.86
N ASN A 14 9.24 -8.22 2.13
CA ASN A 14 8.86 -9.09 3.25
C ASN A 14 8.01 -8.37 4.31
N TYR A 15 7.51 -7.15 3.99
CA TYR A 15 6.85 -6.32 4.98
C TYR A 15 5.53 -5.69 4.50
N GLY A 16 5.53 -4.94 3.39
CA GLY A 16 4.34 -4.19 3.00
C GLY A 16 4.38 -3.55 1.62
N GLY A 17 3.44 -2.64 1.37
CA GLY A 17 3.23 -2.03 0.06
C GLY A 17 4.41 -1.20 -0.45
N PHE A 18 5.09 -0.45 0.43
CA PHE A 18 6.28 0.33 0.04
C PHE A 18 7.44 -0.55 -0.43
N GLU A 19 7.64 -1.69 0.21
CA GLU A 19 8.69 -2.65 -0.16
C GLU A 19 8.35 -3.34 -1.47
N GLN A 20 7.08 -3.69 -1.68
CA GLN A 20 6.60 -4.23 -2.95
C GLN A 20 6.81 -3.21 -4.07
N PHE A 21 6.40 -1.97 -3.87
CA PHE A 21 6.62 -0.87 -4.79
C PHE A 21 8.12 -0.69 -5.09
N ALA A 22 8.96 -0.59 -4.06
CA ALA A 22 10.41 -0.41 -4.23
C ALA A 22 11.04 -1.57 -4.99
N GLU A 23 10.61 -2.82 -4.75
CA GLU A 23 11.09 -3.99 -5.49
C GLU A 23 10.75 -3.89 -6.98
N TYR A 24 9.46 -3.70 -7.32
CA TYR A 24 9.04 -3.69 -8.73
C TYR A 24 9.62 -2.51 -9.50
N ILE A 25 9.57 -1.30 -8.95
CA ILE A 25 10.08 -0.11 -9.64
C ILE A 25 11.59 -0.15 -9.77
N SER A 26 12.33 -0.53 -8.71
CA SER A 26 13.80 -0.59 -8.78
C SER A 26 14.30 -1.62 -9.80
N VAL A 27 13.71 -2.83 -9.78
CA VAL A 27 14.04 -3.89 -10.73
C VAL A 27 13.66 -3.48 -12.17
N GLY A 28 12.49 -2.87 -12.35
CA GLY A 28 12.05 -2.37 -13.65
C GLY A 28 12.99 -1.30 -14.21
N LEU A 29 13.42 -0.36 -13.39
CA LEU A 29 14.38 0.69 -13.78
C LEU A 29 15.77 0.10 -14.14
N VAL A 30 16.24 -0.92 -13.42
CA VAL A 30 17.49 -1.62 -13.78
C VAL A 30 17.36 -2.29 -15.14
N ARG A 31 16.24 -2.95 -15.45
CA ARG A 31 15.99 -3.54 -16.79
C ARG A 31 16.02 -2.50 -17.91
N ARG A 32 15.74 -1.23 -17.61
CA ARG A 32 15.82 -0.09 -18.53
C ARG A 32 17.22 0.57 -18.57
N GLY A 33 18.22 -0.05 -17.93
CA GLY A 33 19.62 0.39 -17.99
C GLY A 33 19.97 1.48 -16.97
N HIS A 34 19.19 1.65 -15.90
CA HIS A 34 19.53 2.58 -14.83
C HIS A 34 20.32 1.88 -13.71
N GLU A 35 21.18 2.63 -13.03
CA GLU A 35 21.82 2.17 -11.80
C GLU A 35 20.91 2.50 -10.63
N VAL A 36 20.43 1.48 -9.91
CA VAL A 36 19.53 1.65 -8.79
C VAL A 36 20.11 1.06 -7.51
N VAL A 37 19.99 1.82 -6.43
CA VAL A 37 20.40 1.41 -5.09
C VAL A 37 19.21 1.50 -4.16
N VAL A 38 18.87 0.40 -3.48
CA VAL A 38 17.86 0.37 -2.44
C VAL A 38 18.54 0.26 -1.07
N TYR A 39 18.17 1.16 -0.18
CA TYR A 39 18.62 1.12 1.20
C TYR A 39 17.74 0.18 2.01
N SER A 40 18.36 -0.77 2.72
CA SER A 40 17.69 -1.79 3.54
C SER A 40 18.21 -1.73 4.98
N PRO A 41 17.38 -1.95 6.01
CA PRO A 41 17.89 -2.03 7.37
C PRO A 41 18.78 -3.26 7.53
N HIS A 42 19.80 -3.14 8.39
CA HIS A 42 20.79 -4.20 8.58
C HIS A 42 20.22 -5.55 9.06
N PHE A 43 19.00 -5.58 9.57
CA PHE A 43 18.33 -6.80 10.01
C PHE A 43 17.37 -7.40 8.97
N HIS A 44 17.32 -6.81 7.76
CA HIS A 44 16.54 -7.38 6.66
C HIS A 44 16.93 -8.85 6.42
N PRO A 45 16.00 -9.80 6.21
CA PRO A 45 16.33 -11.22 6.06
C PRO A 45 17.22 -11.52 4.86
N TYR A 46 17.03 -10.80 3.75
CA TYR A 46 17.91 -10.89 2.57
C TYR A 46 19.20 -10.11 2.83
N ARG A 47 20.34 -10.78 2.70
CA ARG A 47 21.67 -10.24 3.09
C ARG A 47 22.58 -9.95 1.92
N GLU A 48 22.24 -10.42 0.73
CA GLU A 48 23.07 -10.23 -0.45
C GLU A 48 23.14 -8.74 -0.84
N PRO A 49 24.26 -8.31 -1.44
CA PRO A 49 24.44 -6.92 -1.85
C PRO A 49 23.69 -6.56 -3.14
N ASP A 50 23.11 -7.54 -3.82
CA ASP A 50 22.40 -7.38 -5.10
C ASP A 50 21.11 -8.21 -5.11
N TYR A 51 20.07 -7.68 -5.74
CA TYR A 51 18.82 -8.38 -6.01
C TYR A 51 18.33 -8.04 -7.42
N LYS A 52 18.37 -9.00 -8.33
CA LYS A 52 17.94 -8.82 -9.74
C LYS A 52 18.57 -7.58 -10.42
N GLY A 53 19.87 -7.31 -10.11
CA GLY A 53 20.61 -6.18 -10.63
C GLY A 53 20.44 -4.87 -9.86
N VAL A 54 19.58 -4.84 -8.85
CA VAL A 54 19.44 -3.71 -7.92
C VAL A 54 20.47 -3.85 -6.81
N ARG A 55 21.35 -2.87 -6.64
CA ARG A 55 22.31 -2.89 -5.54
C ARG A 55 21.63 -2.57 -4.21
N ILE A 56 21.90 -3.36 -3.18
CA ILE A 56 21.35 -3.19 -1.83
C ILE A 56 22.42 -2.64 -0.89
N LYS A 57 22.06 -1.62 -0.12
CA LYS A 57 22.87 -1.09 0.96
C LYS A 57 22.22 -1.35 2.31
N HIS A 58 22.85 -2.18 3.11
CA HIS A 58 22.41 -2.46 4.48
C HIS A 58 22.89 -1.38 5.44
N ILE A 59 21.95 -0.64 6.03
CA ILE A 59 22.21 0.45 6.98
C ILE A 59 21.76 0.05 8.38
N TYR A 60 22.53 0.43 9.38
CA TYR A 60 22.18 0.19 10.77
C TYR A 60 20.87 0.87 11.16
N SER A 61 19.98 0.11 11.80
CA SER A 61 18.75 0.61 12.43
C SER A 61 18.69 0.11 13.88
N PRO A 62 18.50 0.98 14.87
CA PRO A 62 18.38 0.60 16.27
C PRO A 62 16.97 0.10 16.64
N GLU A 63 16.13 -0.24 15.67
CA GLU A 63 14.72 -0.60 15.87
C GLU A 63 14.51 -1.70 16.93
N LYS A 64 15.40 -2.67 17.00
CA LYS A 64 15.34 -3.76 18.00
C LYS A 64 15.44 -3.28 19.45
N TRP A 65 16.05 -2.11 19.68
CA TRP A 65 16.33 -1.55 21.00
C TRP A 65 15.42 -0.36 21.33
N MET A 66 15.08 0.46 20.34
CA MET A 66 14.37 1.72 20.51
C MET A 66 12.94 1.68 19.99
N GLY A 67 12.50 0.52 19.48
CA GLY A 67 11.21 0.36 18.80
C GLY A 67 11.20 0.89 17.37
N SER A 68 10.21 0.48 16.59
CA SER A 68 10.16 0.75 15.16
C SER A 68 10.08 2.24 14.82
N SER A 69 9.30 3.02 15.56
CA SER A 69 9.14 4.45 15.27
C SER A 69 10.44 5.23 15.43
N VAL A 70 11.10 5.11 16.59
CA VAL A 70 12.37 5.82 16.84
C VAL A 70 13.50 5.28 15.97
N GLY A 71 13.54 3.96 15.80
CA GLY A 71 14.52 3.28 14.94
C GLY A 71 14.50 3.77 13.50
N SER A 72 13.30 4.07 12.96
CA SER A 72 13.16 4.60 11.60
C SER A 72 13.83 5.96 11.42
N PHE A 73 13.72 6.88 12.37
CA PHE A 73 14.40 8.18 12.29
C PHE A 73 15.92 8.03 12.17
N PHE A 74 16.53 7.14 12.96
CA PHE A 74 17.97 6.87 12.88
C PHE A 74 18.35 6.21 11.56
N TYR A 75 17.56 5.23 11.13
CA TYR A 75 17.79 4.53 9.88
C TYR A 75 17.74 5.49 8.68
N ASP A 76 16.73 6.34 8.60
CA ASP A 76 16.56 7.30 7.52
C ASP A 76 17.66 8.36 7.54
N PHE A 77 18.03 8.86 8.73
CA PHE A 77 19.15 9.79 8.87
C PHE A 77 20.46 9.19 8.35
N LEU A 78 20.76 7.94 8.73
CA LEU A 78 21.99 7.26 8.31
C LEU A 78 21.98 6.92 6.82
N SER A 79 20.81 6.51 6.28
CA SER A 79 20.62 6.23 4.86
C SER A 79 20.84 7.49 4.02
N LEU A 80 20.20 8.59 4.39
CA LEU A 80 20.37 9.86 3.71
C LEU A 80 21.82 10.40 3.81
N ARG A 81 22.45 10.28 4.98
CA ARG A 81 23.85 10.64 5.16
C ARG A 81 24.78 9.82 4.26
N ASP A 82 24.56 8.53 4.16
CA ASP A 82 25.34 7.65 3.27
C ASP A 82 25.13 8.03 1.81
N ALA A 83 23.89 8.22 1.38
CA ALA A 83 23.54 8.63 0.04
C ALA A 83 24.17 9.97 -0.38
N LEU A 84 24.22 10.94 0.53
CA LEU A 84 24.80 12.26 0.25
C LEU A 84 26.33 12.28 0.27
N LYS A 85 26.98 11.43 1.09
CA LYS A 85 28.42 11.51 1.32
C LYS A 85 29.25 10.52 0.53
N LYS A 86 28.71 9.35 0.24
CA LYS A 86 29.49 8.25 -0.32
C LYS A 86 29.25 8.01 -1.80
N GLU A 87 28.17 8.53 -2.36
CA GLU A 87 27.82 8.30 -3.76
C GLU A 87 27.25 9.56 -4.41
N LYS A 88 27.35 9.60 -5.75
CA LYS A 88 26.74 10.67 -6.55
C LYS A 88 25.49 10.11 -7.21
N PHE A 89 24.33 10.36 -6.62
CA PHE A 89 23.05 10.04 -7.20
C PHE A 89 22.53 11.19 -8.07
N ASP A 90 21.74 10.85 -9.08
CA ASP A 90 20.95 11.82 -9.85
C ASP A 90 19.67 12.16 -9.10
N ILE A 91 19.03 11.14 -8.53
CA ILE A 91 17.75 11.25 -7.82
C ILE A 91 17.81 10.42 -6.53
N ILE A 92 17.25 10.98 -5.48
CA ILE A 92 16.92 10.28 -4.25
C ILE A 92 15.39 10.24 -4.15
N TYR A 93 14.84 9.01 -4.23
CA TYR A 93 13.43 8.72 -4.05
C TYR A 93 13.18 8.36 -2.58
N GLU A 94 12.31 9.12 -1.96
CA GLU A 94 11.86 8.92 -0.59
C GLU A 94 10.52 8.21 -0.57
N ALA A 95 10.46 7.02 0.03
CA ALA A 95 9.27 6.17 -0.01
C ALA A 95 8.18 6.54 1.01
N GLY A 96 8.30 7.67 1.68
CA GLY A 96 7.34 8.18 2.64
C GLY A 96 7.93 9.34 3.43
N TYR A 97 7.12 10.20 4.02
CA TYR A 97 7.62 11.40 4.68
C TYR A 97 7.78 11.25 6.20
N THR A 98 7.16 10.26 6.79
CA THR A 98 7.22 10.05 8.25
C THR A 98 8.58 9.57 8.69
N SER A 99 9.38 10.12 9.44
CA SER A 99 10.74 9.78 9.90
C SER A 99 11.91 10.42 9.15
N ILE A 100 11.77 10.80 7.86
CA ILE A 100 12.89 11.41 7.12
C ILE A 100 13.02 12.92 7.37
N VAL A 101 11.95 13.59 7.76
CA VAL A 101 11.90 15.06 7.87
C VAL A 101 13.00 15.67 8.76
N PRO A 102 13.33 15.13 9.94
CA PRO A 102 14.45 15.64 10.73
C PRO A 102 15.78 15.59 9.97
N ALA A 103 16.02 14.54 9.19
CA ALA A 103 17.21 14.43 8.34
C ALA A 103 17.17 15.46 7.19
N TYR A 104 16.02 15.71 6.58
CA TYR A 104 15.86 16.76 5.57
C TYR A 104 16.22 18.15 6.09
N ILE A 105 15.81 18.47 7.31
CA ILE A 105 16.14 19.74 7.96
C ILE A 105 17.63 19.80 8.29
N TRP A 106 18.18 18.74 8.87
CA TRP A 106 19.59 18.65 9.26
C TRP A 106 20.54 18.85 8.08
N PHE A 107 20.30 18.15 6.98
CA PHE A 107 21.10 18.25 5.76
C PHE A 107 20.71 19.43 4.87
N ASN A 108 19.70 20.21 5.27
CA ASN A 108 19.20 21.36 4.51
C ASN A 108 18.87 21.01 3.04
N VAL A 109 18.15 19.90 2.86
CA VAL A 109 17.85 19.29 1.55
C VAL A 109 17.31 20.30 0.55
N LYS A 110 16.45 21.24 0.99
CA LYS A 110 15.91 22.31 0.14
C LYS A 110 16.98 23.12 -0.60
N ARG A 111 18.20 23.26 -0.04
CA ARG A 111 19.30 24.03 -0.64
C ARG A 111 20.27 23.16 -1.45
N ILE A 112 20.11 21.86 -1.41
CA ILE A 112 20.92 20.93 -2.20
C ILE A 112 20.46 21.05 -3.65
N LYS A 113 21.37 21.46 -4.53
CA LYS A 113 21.05 21.53 -5.97
C LYS A 113 21.07 20.16 -6.64
N TYR A 114 21.81 19.19 -6.09
CA TYR A 114 22.01 17.85 -6.63
C TYR A 114 22.50 16.88 -5.54
N PRO A 115 21.91 15.68 -5.38
CA PRO A 115 20.84 15.06 -6.20
C PRO A 115 19.47 15.76 -6.06
N LEU A 116 18.56 15.46 -6.98
CA LEU A 116 17.17 15.86 -6.83
C LEU A 116 16.44 14.93 -5.85
N PHE A 117 15.58 15.51 -5.02
CA PHE A 117 14.77 14.77 -4.04
C PHE A 117 13.32 14.73 -4.49
N THR A 118 12.77 13.55 -4.55
CA THR A 118 11.33 13.35 -4.73
C THR A 118 10.77 12.50 -3.60
N THR A 119 9.69 12.96 -2.99
CA THR A 119 9.07 12.31 -1.83
C THR A 119 7.68 11.82 -2.21
N ASN A 120 7.44 10.53 -2.01
CA ASN A 120 6.09 9.98 -2.06
C ASN A 120 5.35 10.39 -0.79
N MET A 121 4.26 11.11 -0.98
CA MET A 121 3.50 11.70 0.13
C MET A 121 2.51 10.73 0.75
N ASP A 122 2.39 9.49 0.20
CA ASP A 122 1.51 8.44 0.71
C ASP A 122 0.12 8.98 1.17
N GLY A 123 -0.51 8.29 2.09
CA GLY A 123 -1.79 8.71 2.66
C GLY A 123 -1.67 9.85 3.68
N LEU A 124 -2.82 10.25 4.21
CA LEU A 124 -2.90 11.25 5.27
C LEU A 124 -2.54 10.62 6.63
N GLU A 125 -1.26 10.31 6.82
CA GLU A 125 -0.74 9.54 7.97
C GLU A 125 -1.16 10.12 9.32
N TYR A 126 -1.25 11.45 9.43
CA TYR A 126 -1.70 12.12 10.67
C TYR A 126 -3.15 11.81 11.05
N LYS A 127 -3.98 11.32 10.11
CA LYS A 127 -5.38 10.91 10.37
C LYS A 127 -5.51 9.50 10.94
N ARG A 128 -4.44 8.73 11.03
CA ARG A 128 -4.50 7.37 11.54
C ARG A 128 -4.92 7.34 13.00
N THR A 129 -5.96 6.62 13.29
CA THR A 129 -6.59 6.54 14.64
C THR A 129 -5.72 5.84 15.68
N LYS A 130 -4.75 5.02 15.25
CA LYS A 130 -3.75 4.39 16.12
C LYS A 130 -2.82 5.39 16.82
N PHE A 131 -2.73 6.61 16.32
CA PHE A 131 -1.87 7.65 16.88
C PHE A 131 -2.63 8.50 17.90
N ASN A 132 -2.00 8.78 19.04
CA ASN A 132 -2.53 9.77 19.96
C ASN A 132 -2.41 11.20 19.37
N LYS A 133 -3.14 12.17 19.95
CA LYS A 133 -3.21 13.55 19.43
C LYS A 133 -1.86 14.25 19.30
N TRP A 134 -0.86 13.93 20.13
CA TRP A 134 0.47 14.52 20.04
C TRP A 134 1.25 13.96 18.85
N VAL A 135 1.19 12.65 18.65
CA VAL A 135 1.80 11.99 17.48
C VAL A 135 1.14 12.48 16.19
N GLN A 136 -0.20 12.61 16.17
CA GLN A 136 -0.92 13.16 15.00
C GLN A 136 -0.44 14.58 14.66
N LYS A 137 -0.25 15.45 15.66
CA LYS A 137 0.28 16.81 15.46
C LYS A 137 1.73 16.79 14.95
N PHE A 138 2.55 15.87 15.46
CA PHE A 138 3.92 15.71 15.01
C PHE A 138 3.98 15.23 13.56
N VAL A 139 3.24 14.19 13.20
CA VAL A 139 3.16 13.68 11.81
C VAL A 139 2.59 14.75 10.86
N PHE A 140 1.63 15.55 11.32
CA PHE A 140 1.15 16.71 10.55
C PHE A 140 2.22 17.77 10.33
N TRP A 141 3.09 18.01 11.32
CA TRP A 141 4.24 18.87 11.15
C TRP A 141 5.25 18.28 10.15
N GLU A 142 5.50 16.97 10.20
CA GLU A 142 6.35 16.26 9.22
C GLU A 142 5.82 16.42 7.80
N GLU A 143 4.50 16.26 7.58
CA GLU A 143 3.85 16.50 6.29
C GLU A 143 4.20 17.89 5.74
N ARG A 144 4.01 18.94 6.55
CA ARG A 144 4.32 20.31 6.16
C ARG A 144 5.78 20.52 5.81
N MET A 145 6.67 19.91 6.59
CA MET A 145 8.11 20.02 6.37
C MET A 145 8.57 19.23 5.14
N ALA A 146 8.01 18.05 4.90
CA ALA A 146 8.25 17.29 3.68
C ALA A 146 7.86 18.09 2.43
N VAL A 147 6.67 18.68 2.40
CA VAL A 147 6.21 19.59 1.32
C VAL A 147 7.18 20.77 1.12
N LYS A 148 7.73 21.32 2.21
CA LYS A 148 8.63 22.46 2.16
C LYS A 148 10.03 22.12 1.67
N HIS A 149 10.53 20.94 2.02
CA HIS A 149 11.94 20.55 1.82
C HIS A 149 12.17 19.67 0.59
N SER A 150 11.18 18.93 0.13
CA SER A 150 11.28 18.13 -1.11
C SER A 150 11.33 19.02 -2.34
N HIS A 151 12.12 18.65 -3.33
CA HIS A 151 12.14 19.34 -4.62
C HIS A 151 10.87 19.03 -5.41
N TYR A 152 10.47 17.76 -5.42
CA TYR A 152 9.30 17.25 -6.11
C TYR A 152 8.48 16.36 -5.19
N LEU A 153 7.17 16.31 -5.43
CA LEU A 153 6.25 15.46 -4.68
C LEU A 153 5.60 14.44 -5.61
N ILE A 154 5.41 13.24 -5.08
CA ILE A 154 4.63 12.18 -5.72
C ILE A 154 3.42 11.90 -4.83
N ALA A 155 2.28 11.68 -5.44
CA ALA A 155 1.06 11.21 -4.79
C ALA A 155 0.63 9.90 -5.45
N ASP A 156 0.35 8.89 -4.67
CA ASP A 156 -0.06 7.57 -5.12
C ASP A 156 -1.57 7.45 -5.36
N ASN A 157 -2.33 8.52 -5.06
CA ASN A 157 -3.76 8.61 -5.25
C ASN A 157 -4.18 10.02 -5.69
N MET A 158 -5.20 10.12 -6.55
CA MET A 158 -5.70 11.40 -7.04
C MET A 158 -6.23 12.29 -5.91
N GLY A 159 -6.93 11.71 -4.92
CA GLY A 159 -7.40 12.45 -3.75
C GLY A 159 -6.25 13.02 -2.91
N ILE A 160 -5.12 12.33 -2.82
CA ILE A 160 -3.90 12.82 -2.16
C ILE A 160 -3.28 13.97 -2.97
N ARG A 161 -3.18 13.82 -4.30
CA ARG A 161 -2.70 14.88 -5.19
C ARG A 161 -3.51 16.17 -5.01
N ASP A 162 -4.83 16.05 -5.06
CA ASP A 162 -5.72 17.20 -4.98
C ASP A 162 -5.66 17.85 -3.59
N TYR A 163 -5.56 17.06 -2.52
CA TYR A 163 -5.33 17.58 -1.18
C TYR A 163 -4.05 18.42 -1.05
N TYR A 164 -2.90 17.98 -1.61
CA TYR A 164 -1.67 18.77 -1.57
C TYR A 164 -1.76 20.05 -2.40
N LYS A 165 -2.45 19.99 -3.54
CA LYS A 165 -2.71 21.16 -4.39
C LYS A 165 -3.58 22.19 -3.67
N GLU A 166 -4.71 21.76 -3.10
CA GLU A 166 -5.63 22.66 -2.40
C GLU A 166 -5.02 23.25 -1.13
N LYS A 167 -4.40 22.41 -0.31
CA LYS A 167 -3.91 22.82 1.01
C LYS A 167 -2.62 23.60 0.98
N TYR A 168 -1.70 23.26 0.10
CA TYR A 168 -0.34 23.80 0.07
C TYR A 168 0.01 24.53 -1.22
N GLY A 169 -0.85 24.56 -2.20
CA GLY A 169 -0.56 25.09 -3.54
C GLY A 169 0.59 24.36 -4.24
N LYS A 170 0.84 23.08 -3.88
CA LYS A 170 1.94 22.28 -4.41
C LYS A 170 1.42 21.22 -5.37
N GLU A 171 1.97 21.23 -6.57
CA GLU A 171 1.74 20.16 -7.54
C GLU A 171 2.52 18.92 -7.11
N SER A 172 1.89 17.76 -7.26
CA SER A 172 2.52 16.44 -7.13
C SER A 172 2.21 15.60 -8.35
N LYS A 173 3.17 14.77 -8.76
CA LYS A 173 2.95 13.80 -9.84
C LYS A 173 2.14 12.64 -9.29
N PHE A 174 1.04 12.30 -9.94
CA PHE A 174 0.33 11.06 -9.65
C PHE A 174 1.12 9.86 -10.19
N LEU A 175 1.57 8.99 -9.30
CA LEU A 175 2.23 7.72 -9.58
C LEU A 175 1.73 6.70 -8.55
N ALA A 176 0.83 5.82 -8.96
CA ALA A 176 0.17 4.88 -8.09
C ALA A 176 1.04 3.67 -7.70
N TYR A 177 0.51 2.80 -6.86
CA TYR A 177 0.98 1.42 -6.71
C TYR A 177 0.50 0.59 -7.89
N GLY A 178 1.15 -0.57 -8.11
CA GLY A 178 0.82 -1.47 -9.20
C GLY A 178 0.27 -2.81 -8.73
N ALA A 179 -0.36 -3.49 -9.68
CA ALA A 179 -0.69 -4.90 -9.60
C ALA A 179 -0.67 -5.49 -11.03
N ASP A 180 -0.32 -6.76 -11.13
CA ASP A 180 -0.41 -7.51 -12.39
C ASP A 180 -1.59 -8.48 -12.33
N VAL A 181 -2.29 -8.59 -13.43
CA VAL A 181 -3.33 -9.60 -13.60
C VAL A 181 -2.66 -10.97 -13.73
N HIS A 182 -3.08 -11.92 -12.91
CA HIS A 182 -2.64 -13.30 -12.98
C HIS A 182 -3.75 -14.17 -13.54
N GLU A 183 -3.39 -15.24 -14.24
CA GLU A 183 -4.33 -16.21 -14.80
C GLU A 183 -4.14 -17.62 -14.22
N ASP A 184 -3.10 -17.81 -13.43
CA ASP A 184 -2.70 -19.08 -12.82
C ASP A 184 -3.16 -19.14 -11.36
N TYR A 185 -4.40 -19.57 -11.15
CA TYR A 185 -5.00 -19.72 -9.82
C TYR A 185 -5.18 -21.20 -9.49
N ASP A 186 -4.65 -21.61 -8.34
CA ASP A 186 -4.73 -22.97 -7.84
C ASP A 186 -5.93 -23.15 -6.89
N VAL A 187 -6.95 -23.86 -7.34
CA VAL A 187 -8.16 -24.16 -6.56
C VAL A 187 -7.86 -25.10 -5.38
N ASP A 188 -6.83 -25.94 -5.47
CA ASP A 188 -6.49 -26.88 -4.40
C ASP A 188 -5.99 -26.21 -3.13
N VAL A 189 -5.47 -24.97 -3.25
CA VAL A 189 -5.12 -24.13 -2.11
C VAL A 189 -6.29 -23.92 -1.14
N LEU A 190 -7.52 -23.89 -1.64
CA LEU A 190 -8.72 -23.70 -0.82
C LEU A 190 -8.89 -24.80 0.22
N LYS A 191 -8.47 -26.02 -0.10
CA LYS A 191 -8.54 -27.19 0.80
C LYS A 191 -7.73 -26.99 2.08
N GLU A 192 -6.59 -26.27 2.01
CA GLU A 192 -5.76 -25.97 3.18
C GLU A 192 -6.53 -25.14 4.23
N TYR A 193 -7.52 -24.38 3.78
CA TYR A 193 -8.33 -23.48 4.62
C TYR A 193 -9.77 -24.00 4.83
N GLY A 194 -10.11 -25.17 4.30
CA GLY A 194 -11.46 -25.72 4.35
C GLY A 194 -12.50 -24.85 3.63
N LEU A 195 -12.11 -24.27 2.49
CA LEU A 195 -12.92 -23.36 1.67
C LEU A 195 -13.33 -24.04 0.38
N GLU A 196 -14.46 -23.56 -0.19
CA GLU A 196 -14.98 -23.97 -1.49
C GLU A 196 -15.06 -22.75 -2.42
N ALA A 197 -14.79 -22.95 -3.70
CA ALA A 197 -14.86 -21.88 -4.69
C ALA A 197 -16.25 -21.25 -4.75
N GLY A 198 -16.34 -19.93 -4.67
CA GLY A 198 -17.58 -19.17 -4.61
C GLY A 198 -18.35 -19.30 -3.30
N GLY A 199 -17.80 -19.98 -2.29
CA GLY A 199 -18.50 -20.31 -1.05
C GLY A 199 -18.14 -19.43 0.17
N TYR A 200 -17.42 -18.31 0.01
CA TYR A 200 -16.98 -17.48 1.15
C TYR A 200 -16.78 -16.03 0.76
N PHE A 201 -17.02 -15.13 1.73
CA PHE A 201 -16.51 -13.76 1.70
C PHE A 201 -15.08 -13.71 2.19
N ILE A 202 -14.29 -12.77 1.69
CA ILE A 202 -12.90 -12.56 2.15
C ILE A 202 -12.62 -11.10 2.45
N VAL A 203 -11.83 -10.84 3.48
CA VAL A 203 -11.17 -9.56 3.72
C VAL A 203 -9.68 -9.79 3.95
N VAL A 204 -8.83 -9.00 3.27
CA VAL A 204 -7.37 -9.05 3.44
C VAL A 204 -6.88 -7.70 3.92
N ALA A 205 -6.48 -7.61 5.19
CA ALA A 205 -6.08 -6.34 5.79
C ALA A 205 -5.16 -6.54 6.99
N ARG A 206 -4.40 -5.51 7.34
CA ARG A 206 -3.90 -5.38 8.70
C ARG A 206 -5.08 -5.18 9.64
N LEU A 207 -5.11 -5.88 10.76
CA LEU A 207 -6.21 -5.75 11.71
C LEU A 207 -6.01 -4.45 12.53
N GLU A 208 -6.41 -3.33 11.93
CA GLU A 208 -6.35 -1.97 12.49
C GLU A 208 -7.72 -1.29 12.33
N PRO A 209 -8.11 -0.38 13.23
CA PRO A 209 -9.45 0.24 13.22
C PRO A 209 -9.80 0.92 11.90
N GLU A 210 -8.84 1.61 11.27
CA GLU A 210 -9.02 2.32 10.01
C GLU A 210 -9.35 1.42 8.80
N ASN A 211 -9.24 0.10 8.97
CA ASN A 211 -9.60 -0.86 7.94
C ASN A 211 -11.03 -1.40 8.09
N ASN A 212 -11.81 -0.82 9.01
CA ASN A 212 -13.25 -1.00 9.19
C ASN A 212 -13.73 -2.47 9.24
N LEU A 213 -12.88 -3.39 9.76
CA LEU A 213 -13.25 -4.81 9.87
C LEU A 213 -14.47 -4.99 10.79
N PHE A 214 -14.57 -4.21 11.86
CA PHE A 214 -15.72 -4.24 12.75
C PHE A 214 -17.03 -3.99 11.99
N MET A 215 -17.05 -2.97 11.13
CA MET A 215 -18.21 -2.62 10.30
C MET A 215 -18.60 -3.75 9.34
N ALA A 216 -17.60 -4.34 8.66
CA ALA A 216 -17.82 -5.46 7.75
C ALA A 216 -18.33 -6.72 8.48
N ILE A 217 -17.74 -7.04 9.64
CA ILE A 217 -18.14 -8.20 10.46
C ILE A 217 -19.56 -8.04 11.03
N GLU A 218 -19.85 -6.89 11.65
CA GLU A 218 -21.18 -6.65 12.23
C GLU A 218 -22.26 -6.60 11.13
N GLY A 219 -21.97 -5.99 9.97
CA GLY A 219 -22.87 -6.02 8.82
C GLY A 219 -23.14 -7.43 8.31
N TYR A 220 -22.07 -8.27 8.27
CA TYR A 220 -22.22 -9.68 7.91
C TYR A 220 -23.06 -10.45 8.93
N LEU A 221 -22.83 -10.27 10.23
CA LEU A 221 -23.58 -10.95 11.28
C LEU A 221 -25.08 -10.60 11.27
N ALA A 222 -25.43 -9.37 10.90
CA ALA A 222 -26.80 -8.88 10.84
C ALA A 222 -27.53 -9.27 9.53
N SER A 223 -26.80 -9.71 8.49
CA SER A 223 -27.34 -9.96 7.17
C SER A 223 -27.88 -11.38 7.00
N ASN A 224 -28.68 -11.58 5.93
CA ASN A 224 -29.18 -12.90 5.52
C ASN A 224 -28.09 -13.83 4.95
N GLN A 225 -26.84 -13.34 4.82
CA GLN A 225 -25.68 -14.12 4.37
C GLN A 225 -24.99 -14.86 5.52
N TYR A 226 -25.26 -14.45 6.76
CA TYR A 226 -24.74 -15.15 7.93
C TYR A 226 -25.15 -16.64 7.92
N GLY A 227 -24.13 -17.49 8.00
CA GLY A 227 -24.31 -18.95 7.95
C GLY A 227 -24.42 -19.56 6.55
N LYS A 228 -24.57 -18.76 5.48
CA LYS A 228 -24.53 -19.26 4.09
C LYS A 228 -23.10 -19.32 3.56
N HIS A 229 -22.39 -18.22 3.65
CA HIS A 229 -21.02 -18.06 3.20
C HIS A 229 -20.16 -17.54 4.35
N PRO A 230 -19.18 -18.29 4.89
CA PRO A 230 -18.33 -17.79 5.96
C PRO A 230 -17.54 -16.56 5.52
N LEU A 231 -17.26 -15.65 6.49
CA LEU A 231 -16.37 -14.52 6.30
C LEU A 231 -14.94 -14.93 6.71
N VAL A 232 -14.03 -14.94 5.75
CA VAL A 232 -12.61 -15.29 5.94
C VAL A 232 -11.81 -14.00 6.16
N VAL A 233 -11.14 -13.88 7.30
CA VAL A 233 -10.31 -12.74 7.69
C VAL A 233 -8.84 -13.12 7.58
N VAL A 234 -8.17 -12.53 6.58
CA VAL A 234 -6.73 -12.71 6.36
C VAL A 234 -5.97 -11.53 6.91
N GLY A 235 -5.15 -11.75 7.92
CA GLY A 235 -4.33 -10.74 8.58
C GLY A 235 -3.77 -11.21 9.90
N LYS A 236 -2.68 -10.58 10.37
CA LYS A 236 -2.09 -10.90 11.68
C LYS A 236 -3.00 -10.43 12.81
N THR A 237 -3.32 -11.31 13.74
CA THR A 237 -4.18 -11.05 14.90
C THR A 237 -3.43 -10.53 16.14
N ASN A 238 -2.11 -10.34 16.04
CA ASN A 238 -1.26 -9.95 17.17
C ASN A 238 -1.28 -8.43 17.49
N THR A 239 -1.98 -7.63 16.70
CA THR A 239 -2.21 -6.21 17.03
C THR A 239 -3.23 -6.07 18.17
N PRO A 240 -3.26 -4.96 18.92
CA PRO A 240 -4.29 -4.74 19.94
C PRO A 240 -5.71 -4.88 19.39
N TYR A 241 -5.97 -4.31 18.22
CA TYR A 241 -7.27 -4.40 17.57
C TYR A 241 -7.57 -5.81 17.04
N GLY A 242 -6.57 -6.51 16.52
CA GLY A 242 -6.69 -7.91 16.12
C GLY A 242 -7.06 -8.82 17.27
N LYS A 243 -6.46 -8.63 18.45
CA LYS A 243 -6.83 -9.34 19.68
C LYS A 243 -8.27 -9.06 20.09
N TYR A 244 -8.68 -7.79 20.07
CA TYR A 244 -10.07 -7.40 20.33
C TYR A 244 -11.05 -8.12 19.39
N LEU A 245 -10.78 -8.16 18.10
CA LEU A 245 -11.64 -8.87 17.14
C LEU A 245 -11.67 -10.38 17.39
N MET A 246 -10.52 -10.97 17.72
CA MET A 246 -10.43 -12.40 18.07
C MET A 246 -11.21 -12.75 19.34
N GLU A 247 -11.13 -11.92 20.38
CA GLU A 247 -11.90 -12.11 21.63
C GLU A 247 -13.41 -12.05 21.38
N ARG A 248 -13.83 -11.12 20.51
CA ARG A 248 -15.24 -10.88 20.23
C ARG A 248 -15.85 -11.90 19.26
N TYR A 249 -15.14 -12.26 18.21
CA TYR A 249 -15.69 -13.04 17.08
C TYR A 249 -14.98 -14.37 16.84
N GLY A 250 -13.85 -14.65 17.44
CA GLY A 250 -13.04 -15.82 17.13
C GLY A 250 -13.66 -17.17 17.51
N ARG A 251 -14.79 -17.16 18.25
CA ARG A 251 -15.56 -18.37 18.56
C ARG A 251 -16.69 -18.66 17.56
N ASP A 252 -16.98 -17.72 16.67
CA ASP A 252 -18.00 -17.89 15.66
C ASP A 252 -17.44 -18.70 14.48
N ARG A 253 -18.14 -19.81 14.13
CA ARG A 253 -17.71 -20.71 13.05
C ARG A 253 -17.81 -20.09 11.66
N ASN A 254 -18.63 -19.06 11.52
CA ASN A 254 -18.83 -18.34 10.27
C ASN A 254 -17.86 -17.16 10.08
N ILE A 255 -17.02 -16.85 11.10
CA ILE A 255 -15.96 -15.83 11.02
C ILE A 255 -14.63 -16.53 11.22
N ARG A 256 -13.86 -16.71 10.14
CA ARG A 256 -12.66 -17.53 10.14
C ARG A 256 -11.41 -16.65 10.06
N PHE A 257 -10.70 -16.47 11.17
CA PHE A 257 -9.40 -15.80 11.20
C PHE A 257 -8.31 -16.80 10.82
N VAL A 258 -7.77 -16.68 9.62
CA VAL A 258 -6.78 -17.62 9.07
C VAL A 258 -5.32 -17.14 9.23
N GLY A 259 -5.12 -16.01 9.91
CA GLY A 259 -3.78 -15.43 10.06
C GLY A 259 -3.30 -14.71 8.80
N GLY A 260 -2.00 -14.37 8.77
CA GLY A 260 -1.39 -13.72 7.59
C GLY A 260 -0.95 -14.76 6.56
N ILE A 261 -1.32 -14.57 5.31
CA ILE A 261 -0.87 -15.39 4.17
C ILE A 261 0.11 -14.54 3.36
N TYR A 262 1.38 -14.97 3.29
CA TYR A 262 2.47 -14.25 2.62
C TYR A 262 2.91 -14.89 1.31
N ASP A 263 2.43 -16.09 1.03
CA ASP A 263 2.54 -16.70 -0.29
C ASP A 263 1.56 -16.00 -1.23
N PHE A 264 2.10 -15.22 -2.15
CA PHE A 264 1.32 -14.39 -3.06
C PHE A 264 0.41 -15.22 -4.00
N ARG A 265 0.89 -16.38 -4.48
CA ARG A 265 0.09 -17.26 -5.33
C ARG A 265 -1.10 -17.84 -4.56
N LYS A 266 -0.86 -18.31 -3.33
CA LYS A 266 -1.93 -18.79 -2.45
C LYS A 266 -2.95 -17.70 -2.16
N LEU A 267 -2.49 -16.52 -1.77
CA LEU A 267 -3.38 -15.42 -1.43
C LEU A 267 -4.23 -14.97 -2.62
N ASN A 268 -3.66 -14.89 -3.82
CA ASN A 268 -4.39 -14.54 -5.02
C ASN A 268 -5.39 -15.62 -5.42
N SER A 269 -5.06 -16.91 -5.25
CA SER A 269 -6.02 -18.01 -5.47
C SER A 269 -7.22 -17.89 -4.51
N ILE A 270 -6.96 -17.63 -3.22
CA ILE A 270 -8.05 -17.45 -2.23
C ILE A 270 -8.88 -16.19 -2.54
N ARG A 271 -8.28 -15.10 -3.05
CA ARG A 271 -9.02 -13.92 -3.51
C ARG A 271 -9.90 -14.25 -4.71
N HIS A 272 -9.31 -14.86 -5.74
CA HIS A 272 -9.99 -15.19 -7.00
C HIS A 272 -11.25 -16.03 -6.80
N TYR A 273 -11.15 -17.09 -6.00
CA TYR A 273 -12.25 -18.01 -5.76
C TYR A 273 -13.25 -17.55 -4.69
N SER A 274 -13.12 -16.31 -4.17
CA SER A 274 -14.09 -15.78 -3.21
C SER A 274 -15.43 -15.47 -3.87
N TYR A 275 -16.51 -15.53 -3.09
CA TYR A 275 -17.82 -15.05 -3.50
C TYR A 275 -17.81 -13.55 -3.73
N ALA A 276 -17.30 -12.80 -2.73
CA ALA A 276 -17.01 -11.37 -2.82
C ALA A 276 -15.88 -10.98 -1.85
N TYR A 277 -15.23 -9.84 -2.13
CA TYR A 277 -14.09 -9.31 -1.39
C TYR A 277 -14.45 -8.01 -0.69
N PHE A 278 -14.29 -7.97 0.65
CA PHE A 278 -14.46 -6.75 1.43
C PHE A 278 -13.19 -5.91 1.42
N HIS A 279 -13.32 -4.65 1.07
CA HIS A 279 -12.26 -3.64 1.14
C HIS A 279 -12.66 -2.50 2.08
N GLY A 280 -12.28 -2.61 3.35
CA GLY A 280 -12.69 -1.66 4.39
C GLY A 280 -11.77 -0.45 4.58
N HIS A 281 -10.64 -0.34 3.88
CA HIS A 281 -9.66 0.73 4.10
C HIS A 281 -10.27 2.12 3.88
N SER A 282 -10.10 3.02 4.86
CA SER A 282 -10.65 4.38 4.84
C SER A 282 -9.57 5.47 4.94
N VAL A 283 -8.33 5.11 5.22
CA VAL A 283 -7.19 6.03 5.35
C VAL A 283 -6.04 5.51 4.49
N GLY A 284 -5.44 6.40 3.73
CA GLY A 284 -4.33 6.07 2.83
C GLY A 284 -4.63 6.49 1.40
N GLY A 285 -3.64 6.30 0.51
CA GLY A 285 -3.76 6.54 -0.91
C GLY A 285 -4.34 5.34 -1.67
N THR A 286 -3.73 4.99 -2.79
CA THR A 286 -4.05 3.76 -3.51
C THR A 286 -3.60 2.54 -2.72
N ASN A 287 -4.53 1.70 -2.32
CA ASN A 287 -4.23 0.56 -1.46
C ASN A 287 -3.80 -0.66 -2.31
N PRO A 288 -2.58 -1.22 -2.12
CA PRO A 288 -2.13 -2.40 -2.85
C PRO A 288 -3.09 -3.60 -2.75
N SER A 289 -3.68 -3.82 -1.56
CA SER A 289 -4.63 -4.93 -1.36
C SER A 289 -5.91 -4.78 -2.20
N LEU A 290 -6.33 -3.53 -2.51
CA LEU A 290 -7.43 -3.27 -3.44
C LEU A 290 -7.05 -3.61 -4.87
N LEU A 291 -5.91 -3.13 -5.32
CA LEU A 291 -5.41 -3.41 -6.68
C LEU A 291 -5.21 -4.91 -6.90
N GLU A 292 -4.66 -5.61 -5.90
CA GLU A 292 -4.50 -7.07 -5.95
C GLU A 292 -5.83 -7.81 -6.01
N ALA A 293 -6.87 -7.32 -5.30
CA ALA A 293 -8.22 -7.89 -5.38
C ALA A 293 -8.86 -7.65 -6.75
N MET A 294 -8.70 -6.44 -7.31
CA MET A 294 -9.11 -6.15 -8.69
C MET A 294 -8.39 -7.04 -9.69
N ALA A 295 -7.07 -7.17 -9.56
CA ALA A 295 -6.22 -8.01 -10.41
C ALA A 295 -6.54 -9.50 -10.31
N SER A 296 -7.08 -9.95 -9.17
CA SER A 296 -7.55 -11.31 -8.96
C SER A 296 -8.99 -11.55 -9.47
N GLY A 297 -9.64 -10.54 -10.06
CA GLY A 297 -11.02 -10.65 -10.55
C GLY A 297 -12.07 -10.80 -9.46
N CYS A 298 -11.86 -10.22 -8.28
CA CYS A 298 -12.85 -10.25 -7.20
C CYS A 298 -14.04 -9.34 -7.48
N PHE A 299 -15.23 -9.75 -7.03
CA PHE A 299 -16.37 -8.85 -6.87
C PHE A 299 -16.20 -8.07 -5.57
N ILE A 300 -16.09 -6.74 -5.66
CA ILE A 300 -15.58 -5.90 -4.57
C ILE A 300 -16.72 -5.18 -3.83
N LEU A 301 -16.70 -5.29 -2.49
CA LEU A 301 -17.54 -4.58 -1.54
C LEU A 301 -16.63 -3.58 -0.82
N ALA A 302 -16.69 -2.29 -1.18
CA ALA A 302 -15.73 -1.28 -0.71
C ALA A 302 -16.34 -0.32 0.30
N HIS A 303 -15.54 0.09 1.29
CA HIS A 303 -15.90 1.22 2.15
C HIS A 303 -16.02 2.49 1.30
N ASP A 304 -17.14 3.21 1.46
CA ASP A 304 -17.45 4.42 0.70
C ASP A 304 -16.57 5.60 1.16
N ASN A 305 -15.56 5.91 0.36
CA ASN A 305 -14.69 7.04 0.55
C ASN A 305 -14.04 7.48 -0.77
N ILE A 306 -13.47 8.67 -0.76
CA ILE A 306 -12.88 9.29 -1.97
C ILE A 306 -11.74 8.46 -2.58
N PHE A 307 -10.97 7.72 -1.78
CA PHE A 307 -9.82 6.94 -2.26
C PHE A 307 -10.28 5.69 -3.00
N ASN A 308 -11.22 4.94 -2.42
CA ASN A 308 -11.76 3.74 -3.03
C ASN A 308 -12.57 4.06 -4.29
N ARG A 309 -13.38 5.14 -4.25
CA ARG A 309 -14.12 5.61 -5.43
C ARG A 309 -13.20 6.08 -6.56
N ALA A 310 -12.07 6.70 -6.25
CA ALA A 310 -11.09 7.13 -7.26
C ALA A 310 -10.48 5.95 -8.05
N VAL A 311 -10.39 4.77 -7.43
CA VAL A 311 -9.82 3.57 -8.06
C VAL A 311 -10.89 2.71 -8.74
N LEU A 312 -12.02 2.49 -8.05
CA LEU A 312 -13.06 1.54 -8.49
C LEU A 312 -14.15 2.17 -9.37
N GLY A 313 -14.33 3.51 -9.27
CA GLY A 313 -15.47 4.18 -9.95
C GLY A 313 -16.80 3.53 -9.56
N GLU A 314 -17.55 3.09 -10.57
CA GLU A 314 -18.83 2.41 -10.39
C GLU A 314 -18.72 0.86 -10.40
N ASN A 315 -17.51 0.30 -10.40
CA ASN A 315 -17.28 -1.14 -10.55
C ASN A 315 -17.15 -1.87 -9.20
N ALA A 316 -17.89 -1.42 -8.19
CA ALA A 316 -17.95 -2.04 -6.85
C ALA A 316 -19.30 -1.71 -6.20
N LEU A 317 -19.66 -2.46 -5.16
CA LEU A 317 -20.69 -2.04 -4.22
C LEU A 317 -20.05 -1.27 -3.07
N TYR A 318 -20.75 -0.27 -2.54
CA TYR A 318 -20.21 0.62 -1.52
C TYR A 318 -21.03 0.60 -0.23
N TYR A 319 -20.35 0.64 0.91
CA TYR A 319 -20.98 0.75 2.24
C TYR A 319 -20.25 1.78 3.10
N GLY A 320 -20.99 2.58 3.85
CA GLY A 320 -20.45 3.63 4.74
C GLY A 320 -20.81 3.44 6.21
N SER A 321 -21.62 2.42 6.53
CA SER A 321 -22.04 2.07 7.89
C SER A 321 -22.31 0.57 8.00
N THR A 322 -22.50 0.08 9.23
CA THR A 322 -22.89 -1.32 9.49
C THR A 322 -24.23 -1.63 8.83
N ASP A 323 -25.21 -0.74 8.95
CA ASP A 323 -26.54 -0.92 8.37
C ASP A 323 -26.49 -0.99 6.85
N ALA A 324 -25.71 -0.09 6.22
CA ALA A 324 -25.50 -0.12 4.77
C ALA A 324 -24.77 -1.41 4.32
N ALA A 325 -23.83 -1.93 5.12
CA ALA A 325 -23.19 -3.22 4.85
C ALA A 325 -24.19 -4.37 4.94
N THR A 326 -25.11 -4.32 5.92
CA THR A 326 -26.20 -5.32 6.07
C THR A 326 -27.12 -5.29 4.86
N GLU A 327 -27.65 -4.13 4.48
CA GLU A 327 -28.53 -3.98 3.31
C GLU A 327 -27.86 -4.45 2.02
N MET A 328 -26.58 -4.06 1.82
CA MET A 328 -25.79 -4.49 0.67
C MET A 328 -25.66 -6.01 0.62
N LEU A 329 -25.42 -6.66 1.76
CA LEU A 329 -25.30 -8.11 1.85
C LEU A 329 -26.63 -8.83 1.69
N ASP A 330 -27.73 -8.25 2.13
CA ASP A 330 -29.07 -8.82 1.93
C ASP A 330 -29.46 -8.88 0.45
N GLY A 331 -28.95 -7.94 -0.36
CA GLY A 331 -29.14 -7.91 -1.82
C GLY A 331 -28.00 -8.53 -2.63
N ILE A 332 -26.97 -9.12 -1.99
CA ILE A 332 -25.72 -9.49 -2.68
C ILE A 332 -25.93 -10.55 -3.77
N ASP A 333 -26.80 -11.52 -3.58
CA ASP A 333 -27.01 -12.61 -4.55
C ASP A 333 -27.56 -12.06 -5.88
N GLN A 334 -28.46 -11.09 -5.81
CA GLN A 334 -28.98 -10.38 -6.99
C GLN A 334 -27.89 -9.52 -7.63
N ALA A 335 -27.13 -8.79 -6.85
CA ALA A 335 -26.05 -7.91 -7.33
C ALA A 335 -24.93 -8.72 -8.01
N VAL A 336 -24.52 -9.84 -7.43
CA VAL A 336 -23.52 -10.75 -8.02
C VAL A 336 -24.03 -11.30 -9.35
N SER A 337 -25.29 -11.77 -9.39
CA SER A 337 -25.89 -12.27 -10.63
C SER A 337 -25.95 -11.21 -11.74
N ALA A 338 -26.26 -9.97 -11.38
CA ALA A 338 -26.42 -8.88 -12.34
C ALA A 338 -25.10 -8.28 -12.80
N HIS A 339 -24.12 -8.11 -11.91
CA HIS A 339 -22.98 -7.21 -12.14
C HIS A 339 -21.59 -7.87 -12.02
N LYS A 340 -21.46 -9.08 -11.43
CA LYS A 340 -20.14 -9.65 -11.15
C LYS A 340 -19.25 -9.68 -12.39
N LYS A 341 -19.74 -10.21 -13.48
CA LYS A 341 -18.97 -10.33 -14.72
C LYS A 341 -18.50 -8.96 -15.22
N GLU A 342 -19.42 -8.01 -15.35
CA GLU A 342 -19.14 -6.67 -15.86
C GLU A 342 -18.13 -5.92 -14.97
N TYR A 343 -18.36 -5.90 -13.64
CA TYR A 343 -17.50 -5.17 -12.72
C TYR A 343 -16.08 -5.77 -12.64
N THR A 344 -15.98 -7.11 -12.62
CA THR A 344 -14.66 -7.77 -12.58
C THR A 344 -13.89 -7.56 -13.88
N GLU A 345 -14.53 -7.67 -15.06
CA GLU A 345 -13.89 -7.42 -16.35
C GLU A 345 -13.38 -5.96 -16.44
N ARG A 346 -14.22 -4.98 -16.07
CA ARG A 346 -13.83 -3.57 -16.05
C ARG A 346 -12.69 -3.29 -15.07
N ASN A 347 -12.73 -3.89 -13.88
CA ASN A 347 -11.64 -3.77 -12.91
C ASN A 347 -10.33 -4.36 -13.43
N LEU A 348 -10.37 -5.50 -14.11
CA LEU A 348 -9.19 -6.09 -14.76
C LEU A 348 -8.63 -5.19 -15.88
N GLU A 349 -9.51 -4.56 -16.66
CA GLU A 349 -9.09 -3.58 -17.69
C GLU A 349 -8.42 -2.35 -17.06
N VAL A 350 -8.98 -1.83 -15.96
CA VAL A 350 -8.39 -0.72 -15.20
C VAL A 350 -7.00 -1.08 -14.69
N ILE A 351 -6.81 -2.30 -14.13
CA ILE A 351 -5.49 -2.77 -13.70
C ILE A 351 -4.51 -2.82 -14.88
N ARG A 352 -4.88 -3.44 -15.99
CA ARG A 352 -3.99 -3.53 -17.18
C ARG A 352 -3.64 -2.16 -17.75
N ARG A 353 -4.61 -1.27 -17.82
CA ARG A 353 -4.45 0.07 -18.41
C ARG A 353 -3.72 1.05 -17.51
N ASP A 354 -4.06 1.08 -16.20
CA ASP A 354 -3.66 2.17 -15.32
C ASP A 354 -2.71 1.77 -14.19
N TYR A 355 -2.69 0.50 -13.79
CA TYR A 355 -1.98 0.03 -12.61
C TYR A 355 -1.02 -1.14 -12.87
N SER A 356 -0.72 -1.50 -14.12
CA SER A 356 0.28 -2.53 -14.40
C SER A 356 1.68 -2.05 -13.99
N TRP A 357 2.49 -2.94 -13.39
CA TRP A 357 3.84 -2.58 -12.98
C TRP A 357 4.70 -2.07 -14.12
N GLU A 358 4.54 -2.64 -15.34
CA GLU A 358 5.28 -2.19 -16.53
C GLU A 358 5.02 -0.71 -16.83
N LYS A 359 3.73 -0.32 -16.88
CA LYS A 359 3.34 1.08 -17.08
C LYS A 359 3.89 1.99 -15.99
N LEU A 360 3.80 1.57 -14.72
CA LEU A 360 4.27 2.40 -13.62
C LEU A 360 5.79 2.60 -13.64
N VAL A 361 6.55 1.61 -14.07
CA VAL A 361 7.99 1.77 -14.28
C VAL A 361 8.26 2.78 -15.40
N ASP A 362 7.51 2.75 -16.51
CA ASP A 362 7.61 3.73 -17.59
C ASP A 362 7.30 5.15 -17.08
N GLU A 363 6.20 5.33 -16.36
CA GLU A 363 5.80 6.62 -15.81
C GLU A 363 6.81 7.18 -14.80
N HIS A 364 7.43 6.32 -13.97
CA HIS A 364 8.50 6.74 -13.06
C HIS A 364 9.76 7.15 -13.83
N GLU A 365 10.15 6.37 -14.82
CA GLU A 365 11.30 6.69 -15.67
C GLU A 365 11.13 8.02 -16.39
N GLU A 366 9.96 8.23 -17.02
CA GLU A 366 9.61 9.48 -17.69
C GLU A 366 9.63 10.67 -16.72
N TYR A 367 9.03 10.50 -15.53
CA TYR A 367 9.02 11.55 -14.54
C TYR A 367 10.42 11.89 -14.03
N PHE A 368 11.27 10.92 -13.79
CA PHE A 368 12.66 11.14 -13.40
C PHE A 368 13.46 11.87 -14.48
N LYS A 369 13.28 11.48 -15.75
CA LYS A 369 13.89 12.18 -16.90
C LYS A 369 13.39 13.64 -16.99
N TRP A 370 12.08 13.86 -16.79
CA TRP A 370 11.51 15.19 -16.76
C TRP A 370 12.08 16.03 -15.61
N MET A 371 12.15 15.52 -14.39
CA MET A 371 12.76 16.23 -13.24
C MET A 371 14.19 16.71 -13.58
N LEU A 372 15.01 15.86 -14.18
CA LEU A 372 16.37 16.21 -14.56
C LEU A 372 16.43 17.25 -15.69
N SER A 373 15.45 17.24 -16.60
CA SER A 373 15.36 18.22 -17.70
C SER A 373 15.03 19.61 -17.23
N GLN A 374 14.14 19.74 -16.22
CA GLN A 374 13.75 21.04 -15.65
C GLN A 374 14.94 21.81 -15.06
N ARG A 375 16.02 21.12 -14.74
CA ARG A 375 17.23 21.71 -14.17
C ARG A 375 18.20 22.25 -15.22
N LYS A 376 18.20 21.69 -16.45
CA LYS A 376 19.12 22.15 -17.50
C LYS A 376 18.73 23.51 -18.09
N GLY A 377 17.51 24.00 -17.76
CA GLY A 377 16.96 25.27 -18.24
C GLY A 377 16.94 26.41 -17.23
N GLY A 378 17.52 26.22 -16.04
CA GLY A 378 17.70 27.23 -14.99
C GLY A 378 19.21 27.29 -14.61
#